data_1f544cee2552a064bed08ff502a6b3f2
#
_entry.id   1f544cee2552a064bed08ff502a6b3f2
#
_cell.length_a   1.000
_cell.length_b   1.000
_cell.length_c   1.000
_cell.angle_alpha   90.00
_cell.angle_beta   90.00
_cell.angle_gamma   90.00
#
_symmetry.space_group_name_H-M   'P 1'
#
loop_
_entity.id
_entity.type
_entity.pdbx_description
1 polymer ?
#
loop_
_entity_poly.entity_id
_entity_poly.type
_entity_poly.pdbx_seq_one_letter_code
_entity_poly.pdbx_strand_id
1 'polypeptide(L)'
;MFNIVLALSYFLSGFFMKLSDDFYDERSYKRNSIFLGIVCGLFTALACSIDLDAACIFIAILIGNILALKVDGIHHIATMASFLIAFILLGFPNFTFLSIITIIICMIGALIDELGNDNEKVYQKSKFLEYFFEYRFALKVVILVLVLIGWLNIWSFFYFLCFEIAYEIARVLFEKYVYKIEKIAQDKIKN
;
A
#
# COMPACT_ATOMS: atom_id res chain seq x y z
N MET A 1 -3.01 22.98 -0.40
CA MET A 1 -1.56 23.37 -0.33
C MET A 1 -0.73 22.11 -0.13
N PHE A 2 0.44 22.01 -0.74
CA PHE A 2 1.32 20.85 -0.54
C PHE A 2 1.78 20.72 0.92
N ASN A 3 1.71 19.49 1.46
CA ASN A 3 2.13 19.17 2.82
C ASN A 3 3.23 18.10 2.77
N ILE A 4 4.46 18.48 3.14
CA ILE A 4 5.63 17.61 3.09
C ILE A 4 5.53 16.44 4.07
N VAL A 5 4.93 16.64 5.25
CA VAL A 5 4.75 15.57 6.25
C VAL A 5 3.81 14.50 5.70
N LEU A 6 2.74 14.92 5.03
CA LEU A 6 1.79 14.02 4.39
C LEU A 6 2.44 13.24 3.24
N ALA A 7 3.20 13.91 2.37
CA ALA A 7 3.95 13.27 1.29
C ALA A 7 4.94 12.22 1.80
N LEU A 8 5.70 12.56 2.85
CA LEU A 8 6.63 11.63 3.49
C LEU A 8 5.91 10.46 4.16
N SER A 9 4.76 10.68 4.79
CA SER A 9 3.97 9.62 5.42
C SER A 9 3.46 8.62 4.38
N TYR A 10 2.95 9.09 3.24
CA TYR A 10 2.56 8.22 2.12
C TYR A 10 3.76 7.45 1.56
N PHE A 11 4.87 8.13 1.32
CA PHE A 11 6.10 7.51 0.81
C PHE A 11 6.59 6.39 1.73
N LEU A 12 6.75 6.68 3.03
CA LEU A 12 7.25 5.70 3.99
C LEU A 12 6.27 4.55 4.22
N SER A 13 4.97 4.82 4.17
CA SER A 13 3.95 3.77 4.22
C SER A 13 4.11 2.78 3.06
N GLY A 14 4.16 3.25 1.82
CA GLY A 14 4.34 2.39 0.63
C GLY A 14 5.67 1.63 0.65
N PHE A 15 6.74 2.31 1.02
CA PHE A 15 8.08 1.71 1.10
C PHE A 15 8.15 0.57 2.11
N PHE A 16 7.68 0.80 3.33
CA PHE A 16 7.70 -0.21 4.38
C PHE A 16 6.66 -1.31 4.18
N MET A 17 5.54 -1.04 3.54
CA MET A 17 4.57 -2.06 3.15
C MET A 17 5.24 -3.10 2.27
N LYS A 18 5.85 -2.67 1.15
CA LYS A 18 6.50 -3.60 0.22
C LYS A 18 7.66 -4.36 0.84
N LEU A 19 8.52 -3.68 1.60
CA LEU A 19 9.61 -4.38 2.29
C LEU A 19 9.11 -5.41 3.29
N SER A 20 8.02 -5.11 4.01
CA SER A 20 7.39 -6.05 4.94
C SER A 20 6.96 -7.32 4.23
N ASP A 21 6.27 -7.19 3.08
CA ASP A 21 5.80 -8.30 2.27
C ASP A 21 6.97 -9.13 1.74
N ASP A 22 7.95 -8.51 1.10
CA ASP A 22 9.10 -9.21 0.50
C ASP A 22 9.95 -9.96 1.55
N PHE A 23 10.18 -9.36 2.72
CA PHE A 23 10.88 -10.06 3.81
C PHE A 23 10.10 -11.24 4.38
N TYR A 24 8.78 -11.19 4.34
CA TYR A 24 7.94 -12.28 4.79
C TYR A 24 7.91 -13.42 3.77
N ASP A 25 7.62 -13.11 2.52
CA ASP A 25 7.35 -14.09 1.47
C ASP A 25 8.64 -14.75 0.96
N GLU A 26 9.67 -13.97 0.63
CA GLU A 26 10.86 -14.50 -0.02
C GLU A 26 11.93 -15.01 0.96
N ARG A 27 12.02 -14.43 2.16
CA ARG A 27 13.10 -14.75 3.10
C ARG A 27 12.63 -15.37 4.41
N SER A 28 11.33 -15.43 4.65
CA SER A 28 10.76 -15.92 5.92
C SER A 28 11.34 -15.22 7.17
N TYR A 29 11.83 -13.99 7.02
CA TYR A 29 12.34 -13.18 8.13
C TYR A 29 11.20 -12.52 8.90
N LYS A 30 10.38 -13.35 9.56
CA LYS A 30 9.15 -12.94 10.26
C LYS A 30 9.33 -11.77 11.22
N ARG A 31 10.45 -11.69 11.95
CA ARG A 31 10.69 -10.57 12.90
C ARG A 31 10.88 -9.24 12.17
N ASN A 32 11.64 -9.25 11.08
CA ASN A 32 11.91 -8.04 10.31
C ASN A 32 10.64 -7.58 9.59
N SER A 33 9.89 -8.52 8.98
CA SER A 33 8.64 -8.19 8.32
C SER A 33 7.59 -7.62 9.28
N ILE A 34 7.43 -8.18 10.48
CA ILE A 34 6.54 -7.65 11.51
C ILE A 34 6.95 -6.22 11.91
N PHE A 35 8.25 -6.00 12.16
CA PHE A 35 8.74 -4.67 12.50
C PHE A 35 8.48 -3.64 11.41
N LEU A 36 8.77 -3.98 10.15
CA LEU A 36 8.51 -3.11 9.00
C LEU A 36 7.01 -2.86 8.81
N GLY A 37 6.17 -3.89 9.02
CA GLY A 37 4.72 -3.74 9.01
C GLY A 37 4.20 -2.79 10.08
N ILE A 38 4.74 -2.86 11.31
CA ILE A 38 4.40 -1.90 12.38
C ILE A 38 4.77 -0.46 11.96
N VAL A 39 5.97 -0.26 11.42
CA VAL A 39 6.42 1.06 10.94
C VAL A 39 5.52 1.57 9.82
N CYS A 40 5.14 0.72 8.87
CA CYS A 40 4.16 1.03 7.83
C CYS A 40 2.84 1.52 8.45
N GLY A 41 2.26 0.77 9.38
CA GLY A 41 1.00 1.13 10.03
C GLY A 41 1.06 2.47 10.77
N LEU A 42 2.19 2.80 11.41
CA LEU A 42 2.38 4.10 12.09
C LEU A 42 2.38 5.27 11.10
N PHE A 43 3.08 5.16 9.96
CA PHE A 43 3.08 6.22 8.93
C PHE A 43 1.72 6.34 8.23
N THR A 44 1.04 5.23 8.01
CA THR A 44 -0.33 5.22 7.49
C THR A 44 -1.28 5.94 8.45
N ALA A 45 -1.21 5.65 9.75
CA ALA A 45 -2.01 6.32 10.77
C ALA A 45 -1.73 7.82 10.85
N LEU A 46 -0.45 8.21 10.76
CA LEU A 46 -0.06 9.62 10.74
C LEU A 46 -0.67 10.34 9.53
N ALA A 47 -0.60 9.76 8.33
CA ALA A 47 -1.25 10.34 7.14
C ALA A 47 -2.76 10.52 7.34
N CYS A 48 -3.43 9.48 7.84
CA CYS A 48 -4.88 9.47 8.06
C CYS A 48 -5.35 10.46 9.15
N SER A 49 -4.52 10.71 10.17
CA SER A 49 -4.87 11.66 11.23
C SER A 49 -4.72 13.12 10.80
N ILE A 50 -3.85 13.41 9.82
CA ILE A 50 -3.58 14.75 9.32
C ILE A 50 -4.57 15.16 8.21
N ASP A 51 -5.03 14.19 7.42
CA ASP A 51 -5.76 14.45 6.18
C ASP A 51 -6.93 13.49 5.98
N LEU A 52 -8.12 14.04 5.71
CA LEU A 52 -9.34 13.27 5.52
C LEU A 52 -9.30 12.41 4.26
N ASP A 53 -8.72 12.92 3.18
CA ASP A 53 -8.61 12.19 1.92
C ASP A 53 -7.68 10.98 2.11
N ALA A 54 -6.56 11.16 2.85
CA ALA A 54 -5.68 10.06 3.24
C ALA A 54 -6.43 9.00 4.04
N ALA A 55 -7.24 9.41 5.02
CA ALA A 55 -8.06 8.49 5.80
C ALA A 55 -9.04 7.72 4.91
N CYS A 56 -9.71 8.39 3.97
CA CYS A 56 -10.62 7.73 3.03
C CYS A 56 -9.90 6.69 2.17
N ILE A 57 -8.72 7.02 1.63
CA ILE A 57 -7.96 6.13 0.75
C ILE A 57 -7.41 4.92 1.53
N PHE A 58 -6.72 5.14 2.64
CA PHE A 58 -6.08 4.03 3.38
C PHE A 58 -7.08 3.13 4.10
N ILE A 59 -8.18 3.66 4.64
CA ILE A 59 -9.27 2.83 5.18
C ILE A 59 -9.89 1.98 4.07
N ALA A 60 -10.09 2.56 2.88
CA ALA A 60 -10.60 1.85 1.72
C ALA A 60 -9.67 0.70 1.29
N ILE A 61 -8.36 0.94 1.22
CA ILE A 61 -7.34 -0.10 0.94
C ILE A 61 -7.40 -1.20 1.99
N LEU A 62 -7.44 -0.85 3.28
CA LEU A 62 -7.50 -1.83 4.36
C LEU A 62 -8.73 -2.73 4.23
N ILE A 63 -9.91 -2.13 4.04
CA ILE A 63 -11.17 -2.90 3.89
C ILE A 63 -11.13 -3.74 2.61
N GLY A 64 -10.64 -3.20 1.49
CA GLY A 64 -10.47 -3.92 0.23
C GLY A 64 -9.58 -5.15 0.38
N ASN A 65 -8.44 -5.01 1.06
CA ASN A 65 -7.51 -6.12 1.33
C ASN A 65 -8.11 -7.17 2.27
N ILE A 66 -8.89 -6.76 3.28
CA ILE A 66 -9.61 -7.71 4.15
C ILE A 66 -10.63 -8.51 3.32
N LEU A 67 -11.41 -7.85 2.47
CA LEU A 67 -12.42 -8.50 1.63
C LEU A 67 -11.79 -9.41 0.56
N ALA A 68 -10.61 -9.06 0.05
CA ALA A 68 -9.82 -9.88 -0.86
C ALA A 68 -9.04 -11.01 -0.16
N LEU A 69 -9.16 -11.16 1.16
CA LEU A 69 -8.43 -12.13 1.99
C LEU A 69 -6.90 -12.01 1.90
N LYS A 70 -6.41 -10.79 1.69
CA LYS A 70 -4.97 -10.49 1.60
C LYS A 70 -4.31 -10.20 2.96
N VAL A 71 -5.09 -10.13 4.04
CA VAL A 71 -4.58 -9.98 5.41
C VAL A 71 -4.36 -11.37 6.01
N ASP A 72 -3.48 -12.15 5.40
CA ASP A 72 -3.22 -13.56 5.71
C ASP A 72 -1.92 -13.79 6.49
N GLY A 73 -0.94 -12.89 6.37
CA GLY A 73 0.33 -12.96 7.07
C GLY A 73 0.35 -12.22 8.41
N ILE A 74 1.18 -12.69 9.37
CA ILE A 74 1.31 -12.04 10.68
C ILE A 74 1.83 -10.59 10.57
N HIS A 75 2.61 -10.27 9.53
CA HIS A 75 3.07 -8.92 9.23
C HIS A 75 1.92 -8.01 8.83
N HIS A 76 0.96 -8.47 8.03
CA HIS A 76 -0.26 -7.72 7.69
C HIS A 76 -1.13 -7.47 8.93
N ILE A 77 -1.27 -8.47 9.80
CA ILE A 77 -1.99 -8.31 11.08
C ILE A 77 -1.29 -7.28 11.96
N ALA A 78 0.04 -7.29 12.02
CA ALA A 78 0.83 -6.30 12.78
C ALA A 78 0.68 -4.89 12.20
N THR A 79 0.70 -4.75 10.87
CA THR A 79 0.46 -3.48 10.16
C THR A 79 -0.94 -2.95 10.48
N MET A 80 -1.96 -3.77 10.35
CA MET A 80 -3.35 -3.40 10.65
C MET A 80 -3.51 -3.00 12.12
N ALA A 81 -2.99 -3.79 13.06
CA ALA A 81 -3.09 -3.51 14.49
C ALA A 81 -2.39 -2.20 14.86
N SER A 82 -1.15 -1.98 14.37
CA SER A 82 -0.40 -0.74 14.61
C SER A 82 -1.10 0.47 13.99
N PHE A 83 -1.63 0.33 12.77
CA PHE A 83 -2.43 1.37 12.12
C PHE A 83 -3.65 1.74 12.96
N LEU A 84 -4.48 0.78 13.35
CA LEU A 84 -5.70 1.05 14.10
C LEU A 84 -5.41 1.67 15.48
N ILE A 85 -4.44 1.13 16.22
CA ILE A 85 -4.06 1.66 17.53
C ILE A 85 -3.53 3.10 17.39
N ALA A 86 -2.60 3.34 16.48
CA ALA A 86 -2.02 4.67 16.28
C ALA A 86 -3.07 5.66 15.77
N PHE A 87 -3.96 5.26 14.87
CA PHE A 87 -5.03 6.12 14.34
C PHE A 87 -6.02 6.53 15.44
N ILE A 88 -6.36 5.62 16.38
CA ILE A 88 -7.19 5.95 17.55
C ILE A 88 -6.47 6.94 18.47
N LEU A 89 -5.16 6.74 18.71
CA LEU A 89 -4.37 7.60 19.60
C LEU A 89 -4.11 8.99 19.03
N LEU A 90 -3.89 9.11 17.72
CA LEU A 90 -3.65 10.38 17.02
C LEU A 90 -4.93 11.18 16.80
N GLY A 91 -6.08 10.52 16.80
CA GLY A 91 -7.39 11.14 16.55
C GLY A 91 -7.86 11.01 15.10
N PHE A 92 -9.16 11.15 14.94
CA PHE A 92 -9.84 10.99 13.65
C PHE A 92 -10.14 12.35 13.02
N PRO A 93 -10.00 12.47 11.68
CA PRO A 93 -10.60 13.61 10.98
C PRO A 93 -12.13 13.56 11.05
N ASN A 94 -12.79 14.68 10.80
CA ASN A 94 -14.24 14.75 10.78
C ASN A 94 -14.81 14.08 9.52
N PHE A 95 -15.27 12.83 9.66
CA PHE A 95 -15.92 12.11 8.56
C PHE A 95 -17.30 12.68 8.26
N THR A 96 -17.60 12.85 6.99
CA THR A 96 -18.90 13.27 6.46
C THR A 96 -19.55 12.12 5.70
N PHE A 97 -20.84 12.31 5.31
CA PHE A 97 -21.51 11.35 4.43
C PHE A 97 -20.75 11.16 3.10
N LEU A 98 -20.19 12.24 2.54
CA LEU A 98 -19.38 12.19 1.33
C LEU A 98 -18.10 11.35 1.54
N SER A 99 -17.46 11.46 2.71
CA SER A 99 -16.27 10.65 3.04
C SER A 99 -16.59 9.16 3.06
N ILE A 100 -17.76 8.77 3.58
CA ILE A 100 -18.19 7.35 3.60
C ILE A 100 -18.36 6.84 2.17
N ILE A 101 -19.00 7.61 1.29
CA ILE A 101 -19.16 7.25 -0.12
C ILE A 101 -17.79 7.14 -0.81
N THR A 102 -16.90 8.08 -0.54
CA THR A 102 -15.51 8.06 -1.06
C THR A 102 -14.77 6.79 -0.64
N ILE A 103 -14.87 6.39 0.64
CA ILE A 103 -14.30 5.13 1.14
C ILE A 103 -14.86 3.94 0.36
N ILE A 104 -16.18 3.86 0.17
CA ILE A 104 -16.80 2.74 -0.55
C ILE A 104 -16.31 2.66 -2.00
N ILE A 105 -16.23 3.79 -2.70
CA ILE A 105 -15.78 3.82 -4.10
C ILE A 105 -14.29 3.43 -4.20
N CYS A 106 -13.44 3.98 -3.35
CA CYS A 106 -12.01 3.60 -3.30
C CYS A 106 -11.82 2.13 -2.91
N MET A 107 -12.62 1.62 -1.96
CA MET A 107 -12.62 0.20 -1.56
C MET A 107 -12.94 -0.73 -2.73
N ILE A 108 -13.94 -0.37 -3.55
CA ILE A 108 -14.26 -1.15 -4.75
C ILE A 108 -13.07 -1.13 -5.72
N GLY A 109 -12.41 0.02 -5.91
CA GLY A 109 -11.21 0.12 -6.73
C GLY A 109 -10.06 -0.76 -6.22
N ALA A 110 -9.78 -0.73 -4.93
CA ALA A 110 -8.76 -1.58 -4.29
C ALA A 110 -9.11 -3.07 -4.41
N LEU A 111 -10.37 -3.43 -4.20
CA LEU A 111 -10.83 -4.82 -4.32
C LEU A 111 -10.71 -5.33 -5.77
N ILE A 112 -11.02 -4.49 -6.76
CA ILE A 112 -10.86 -4.83 -8.19
C ILE A 112 -9.38 -5.08 -8.51
N ASP A 113 -8.46 -4.26 -7.98
CA ASP A 113 -7.02 -4.46 -8.17
C ASP A 113 -6.55 -5.80 -7.59
N GLU A 114 -6.95 -6.15 -6.36
CA GLU A 114 -6.55 -7.41 -5.73
C GLU A 114 -7.14 -8.63 -6.46
N LEU A 115 -8.43 -8.62 -6.78
CA LEU A 115 -9.08 -9.72 -7.50
C LEU A 115 -8.55 -9.86 -8.93
N GLY A 116 -8.19 -8.76 -9.57
CA GLY A 116 -7.60 -8.76 -10.90
C GLY A 116 -6.17 -9.29 -10.88
N ASN A 117 -5.39 -8.90 -9.88
CA ASN A 117 -4.01 -9.37 -9.69
C ASN A 117 -3.93 -10.87 -9.39
N ASP A 118 -4.92 -11.47 -8.74
CA ASP A 118 -4.94 -12.90 -8.43
C ASP A 118 -5.49 -13.77 -9.58
N ASN A 119 -6.02 -13.16 -10.62
CA ASN A 119 -6.70 -13.89 -11.67
C ASN A 119 -5.81 -14.16 -12.89
N GLU A 120 -5.12 -15.32 -12.89
CA GLU A 120 -4.27 -15.75 -14.01
C GLU A 120 -4.96 -15.68 -15.38
N LYS A 121 -6.27 -15.94 -15.46
CA LYS A 121 -7.03 -15.86 -16.72
C LYS A 121 -7.12 -14.42 -17.27
N VAL A 122 -6.99 -13.42 -16.41
CA VAL A 122 -6.96 -12.01 -16.82
C VAL A 122 -5.62 -11.69 -17.45
N TYR A 123 -4.52 -12.17 -16.86
CA TYR A 123 -3.16 -11.99 -17.40
C TYR A 123 -2.98 -12.61 -18.79
N GLN A 124 -3.57 -13.79 -19.02
CA GLN A 124 -3.48 -14.50 -20.30
C GLN A 124 -4.24 -13.80 -21.46
N LYS A 125 -5.18 -12.90 -21.15
CA LYS A 125 -5.99 -12.25 -22.17
C LYS A 125 -5.29 -11.11 -22.89
N SER A 126 -4.46 -10.34 -22.19
CA SER A 126 -3.81 -9.15 -22.76
C SER A 126 -2.68 -8.67 -21.86
N LYS A 127 -1.52 -8.34 -22.46
CA LYS A 127 -0.42 -7.68 -21.77
C LYS A 127 -0.83 -6.36 -21.10
N PHE A 128 -1.82 -5.66 -21.69
CA PHE A 128 -2.36 -4.45 -21.06
C PHE A 128 -3.05 -4.76 -19.73
N LEU A 129 -3.86 -5.80 -19.65
CA LEU A 129 -4.53 -6.20 -18.41
C LEU A 129 -3.54 -6.72 -17.37
N GLU A 130 -2.50 -7.45 -17.81
CA GLU A 130 -1.39 -7.85 -16.95
C GLU A 130 -0.78 -6.63 -16.27
N TYR A 131 -0.25 -5.66 -17.01
CA TYR A 131 0.32 -4.44 -16.44
C TYR A 131 -0.69 -3.64 -15.63
N PHE A 132 -1.95 -3.56 -16.07
CA PHE A 132 -2.99 -2.81 -15.37
C PHE A 132 -3.20 -3.31 -13.95
N PHE A 133 -3.29 -4.62 -13.75
CA PHE A 133 -3.52 -5.20 -12.43
C PHE A 133 -2.22 -5.40 -11.64
N GLU A 134 -1.11 -5.73 -12.29
CA GLU A 134 0.21 -5.81 -11.65
C GLU A 134 0.57 -4.49 -10.93
N TYR A 135 0.31 -3.36 -11.58
CA TYR A 135 0.56 -2.03 -11.02
C TYR A 135 -0.66 -1.39 -10.35
N ARG A 136 -1.71 -2.14 -10.06
CA ARG A 136 -2.89 -1.69 -9.30
C ARG A 136 -3.49 -0.39 -9.82
N PHE A 137 -3.79 -0.33 -11.12
CA PHE A 137 -4.28 0.87 -11.78
C PHE A 137 -5.74 1.19 -11.48
N ALA A 138 -6.60 0.23 -11.05
CA ALA A 138 -8.01 0.50 -10.83
C ALA A 138 -8.20 1.54 -9.71
N LEU A 139 -7.51 1.40 -8.58
CA LEU A 139 -7.58 2.38 -7.50
C LEU A 139 -7.00 3.75 -7.93
N LYS A 140 -5.91 3.78 -8.70
CA LYS A 140 -5.34 5.03 -9.25
C LYS A 140 -6.34 5.78 -10.12
N VAL A 141 -7.04 5.07 -11.00
CA VAL A 141 -8.10 5.65 -11.86
C VAL A 141 -9.25 6.17 -11.01
N VAL A 142 -9.70 5.41 -10.01
CA VAL A 142 -10.74 5.83 -9.07
C VAL A 142 -10.35 7.12 -8.35
N ILE A 143 -9.16 7.19 -7.75
CA ILE A 143 -8.69 8.40 -7.07
C ILE A 143 -8.62 9.58 -8.04
N LEU A 144 -8.10 9.39 -9.26
CA LEU A 144 -8.05 10.45 -10.27
C LEU A 144 -9.44 10.97 -10.63
N VAL A 145 -10.41 10.07 -10.84
CA VAL A 145 -11.81 10.46 -11.12
C VAL A 145 -12.40 11.25 -9.95
N LEU A 146 -12.20 10.80 -8.71
CA LEU A 146 -12.70 11.50 -7.52
C LEU A 146 -12.07 12.89 -7.36
N VAL A 147 -10.81 13.07 -7.75
CA VAL A 147 -10.15 14.38 -7.82
C VAL A 147 -10.77 15.24 -8.92
N LEU A 148 -11.01 14.71 -10.11
CA LEU A 148 -11.58 15.48 -11.24
C LEU A 148 -13.00 15.97 -10.96
N ILE A 149 -13.79 15.23 -10.19
CA ILE A 149 -15.13 15.67 -9.77
C ILE A 149 -15.12 16.52 -8.49
N GLY A 150 -13.95 16.79 -7.90
CA GLY A 150 -13.77 17.65 -6.74
C GLY A 150 -14.12 17.02 -5.38
N TRP A 151 -14.23 15.68 -5.31
CA TRP A 151 -14.48 14.96 -4.04
C TRP A 151 -13.20 14.74 -3.23
N LEU A 152 -12.06 14.57 -3.90
CA LEU A 152 -10.73 14.54 -3.30
C LEU A 152 -9.91 15.76 -3.76
N ASN A 153 -8.95 16.17 -2.94
CA ASN A 153 -8.00 17.20 -3.31
C ASN A 153 -7.01 16.69 -4.36
N ILE A 154 -6.58 17.56 -5.27
CA ILE A 154 -5.59 17.19 -6.30
C ILE A 154 -4.28 16.66 -5.70
N TRP A 155 -3.86 17.17 -4.54
CA TRP A 155 -2.65 16.71 -3.86
C TRP A 155 -2.78 15.28 -3.35
N SER A 156 -3.97 14.79 -3.05
CA SER A 156 -4.21 13.41 -2.61
C SER A 156 -3.82 12.39 -3.67
N PHE A 157 -4.05 12.72 -4.96
CA PHE A 157 -3.56 11.91 -6.08
C PHE A 157 -2.02 11.90 -6.14
N PHE A 158 -1.37 13.05 -6.00
CA PHE A 158 0.10 13.10 -6.00
C PHE A 158 0.72 12.40 -4.78
N TYR A 159 0.12 12.50 -3.60
CA TYR A 159 0.57 11.76 -2.42
C TYR A 159 0.42 10.26 -2.62
N PHE A 160 -0.69 9.83 -3.24
CA PHE A 160 -0.88 8.42 -3.55
C PHE A 160 0.14 7.91 -4.59
N LEU A 161 0.51 8.73 -5.57
CA LEU A 161 1.62 8.39 -6.47
C LEU A 161 2.97 8.30 -5.73
N CYS A 162 3.22 9.13 -4.72
CA CYS A 162 4.42 8.98 -3.87
C CYS A 162 4.44 7.63 -3.14
N PHE A 163 3.29 7.16 -2.63
CA PHE A 163 3.16 5.83 -2.05
C PHE A 163 3.53 4.73 -3.04
N GLU A 164 2.97 4.77 -4.24
CA GLU A 164 3.21 3.79 -5.30
C GLU A 164 4.66 3.79 -5.78
N ILE A 165 5.25 4.96 -5.99
CA ILE A 165 6.66 5.08 -6.38
C ILE A 165 7.56 4.49 -5.27
N ALA A 166 7.26 4.77 -4.01
CA ALA A 166 8.01 4.22 -2.88
C ALA A 166 7.91 2.70 -2.79
N TYR A 167 6.72 2.15 -3.05
CA TYR A 167 6.47 0.72 -3.13
C TYR A 167 7.35 0.06 -4.21
N GLU A 168 7.40 0.64 -5.42
CA GLU A 168 8.25 0.14 -6.51
C GLU A 168 9.75 0.29 -6.21
N ILE A 169 10.16 1.39 -5.59
CA ILE A 169 11.55 1.57 -5.14
C ILE A 169 11.94 0.48 -4.14
N ALA A 170 11.07 0.17 -3.17
CA ALA A 170 11.31 -0.87 -2.18
C ALA A 170 11.48 -2.25 -2.85
N ARG A 171 10.63 -2.60 -3.82
CA ARG A 171 10.73 -3.83 -4.61
C ARG A 171 12.08 -3.96 -5.28
N VAL A 172 12.49 -2.94 -6.05
CA VAL A 172 13.77 -2.94 -6.77
C VAL A 172 14.97 -3.03 -5.81
N LEU A 173 14.91 -2.35 -4.67
CA LEU A 173 15.98 -2.40 -3.68
C LEU A 173 16.08 -3.78 -3.03
N PHE A 174 14.95 -4.41 -2.73
CA PHE A 174 14.90 -5.76 -2.16
C PHE A 174 15.44 -6.80 -3.14
N GLU A 175 15.02 -6.79 -4.40
CA GLU A 175 15.52 -7.68 -5.44
C GLU A 175 17.05 -7.59 -5.60
N LYS A 176 17.60 -6.36 -5.60
CA LYS A 176 19.07 -6.15 -5.64
C LYS A 176 19.77 -6.69 -4.40
N TYR A 177 19.15 -6.54 -3.23
CA TYR A 177 19.68 -7.07 -1.98
C TYR A 177 19.74 -8.59 -2.00
N VAL A 178 18.68 -9.24 -2.43
CA VAL A 178 18.58 -10.71 -2.58
C VAL A 178 19.64 -11.23 -3.55
N TYR A 179 19.71 -10.65 -4.74
CA TYR A 179 20.70 -11.02 -5.76
C TYR A 179 22.14 -10.93 -5.22
N LYS A 180 22.47 -9.87 -4.47
CA LYS A 180 23.79 -9.70 -3.87
C LYS A 180 24.13 -10.80 -2.87
N ILE A 181 23.18 -11.20 -2.04
CA ILE A 181 23.36 -12.27 -1.04
C ILE A 181 23.59 -13.62 -1.75
N GLU A 182 22.80 -13.94 -2.76
CA GLU A 182 22.92 -15.18 -3.51
C GLU A 182 24.26 -15.29 -4.21
N LYS A 183 24.72 -14.21 -4.80
CA LYS A 183 26.06 -14.15 -5.42
C LYS A 183 27.17 -14.42 -4.41
N ILE A 184 27.12 -13.79 -3.23
CA ILE A 184 28.11 -14.02 -2.17
C ILE A 184 28.09 -15.48 -1.69
N ALA A 185 26.90 -16.08 -1.57
CA ALA A 185 26.76 -17.48 -1.17
C ALA A 185 27.36 -18.45 -2.21
N GLN A 186 27.13 -18.19 -3.50
CA GLN A 186 27.70 -18.98 -4.59
C GLN A 186 29.24 -18.89 -4.66
N ASP A 187 29.78 -17.68 -4.45
CA ASP A 187 31.25 -17.48 -4.45
C ASP A 187 31.92 -18.21 -3.27
N LYS A 188 31.25 -18.32 -2.12
CA LYS A 188 31.76 -19.10 -0.96
C LYS A 188 31.73 -20.62 -1.16
N ILE A 189 30.87 -21.13 -2.02
CA ILE A 189 30.78 -22.57 -2.32
C ILE A 189 31.86 -22.98 -3.36
N LYS A 190 32.33 -22.04 -4.18
CA LYS A 190 33.31 -22.26 -5.22
C LYS A 190 34.79 -22.19 -4.74
N ASN A 191 34.99 -21.61 -3.55
CA ASN A 191 36.31 -21.52 -2.87
C ASN A 191 36.38 -22.49 -1.70
#